data_649f80c6289388eb857cc548b3c30774
#
_entry.id   649f80c6289388eb857cc548b3c30774
#
_cell.length_a   1.000
_cell.length_b   1.000
_cell.length_c   1.000
_cell.angle_alpha   90.00
_cell.angle_beta   90.00
_cell.angle_gamma   90.00
#
_symmetry.space_group_name_H-M   'P 1'
#
loop_
_entity.id
_entity.type
_entity.pdbx_description
1 polymer ?
#
loop_
_entity_poly.entity_id
_entity_poly.type
_entity_poly.pdbx_seq_one_letter_code
_entity_poly.pdbx_strand_id
1 'polypeptide(L)'
;GIMYLKMNDYPNSIKYLSNFSSDDILLSSLATGSIGDAFSELNQFDDALDYYVKASKSNNNYSSPMYLFKAGTIAMKLNKFKKAEEYFSIIKQDYPNSAEAKNIDAYISKSVASNQ
;
A
#
# COMPACT_ATOMS: atom_id res chain seq x y z
N GLY A 1 2.34 17.17 -4.77
CA GLY A 1 2.85 15.84 -4.51
C GLY A 1 2.97 15.01 -5.78
N ILE A 2 1.89 14.87 -6.55
CA ILE A 2 1.91 14.10 -7.79
C ILE A 2 2.89 14.71 -8.80
N MET A 3 2.96 16.02 -8.87
CA MET A 3 3.89 16.71 -9.76
C MET A 3 5.34 16.32 -9.47
N TYR A 4 5.74 16.26 -8.20
CA TYR A 4 7.09 15.87 -7.83
C TYR A 4 7.38 14.41 -8.21
N LEU A 5 6.40 13.52 -8.05
CA LEU A 5 6.56 12.12 -8.45
C LEU A 5 6.79 12.01 -9.95
N LYS A 6 6.04 12.77 -10.77
CA LYS A 6 6.21 12.78 -12.23
C LYS A 6 7.57 13.31 -12.66
N MET A 7 8.19 14.16 -11.85
CA MET A 7 9.51 14.71 -12.11
C MET A 7 10.62 13.88 -11.48
N ASN A 8 10.29 12.73 -10.93
CA ASN A 8 11.25 11.83 -10.26
C ASN A 8 11.96 12.49 -9.06
N ASP A 9 11.30 13.45 -8.41
CA ASP A 9 11.84 14.13 -7.23
C ASP A 9 11.19 13.55 -5.98
N TYR A 10 11.51 12.28 -5.70
CA TYR A 10 10.86 11.53 -4.63
C TYR A 10 11.16 12.09 -3.23
N PRO A 11 12.40 12.53 -2.88
CA PRO A 11 12.62 13.10 -1.55
C PRO A 11 11.79 14.35 -1.28
N ASN A 12 11.64 15.24 -2.27
CA ASN A 12 10.81 16.42 -2.12
C ASN A 12 9.32 16.06 -2.08
N SER A 13 8.91 15.04 -2.83
CA SER A 13 7.53 14.54 -2.77
C SER A 13 7.18 14.04 -1.37
N ILE A 14 8.08 13.30 -0.73
CA ILE A 14 7.87 12.81 0.62
C ILE A 14 7.70 13.99 1.58
N LYS A 15 8.57 14.99 1.52
CA LYS A 15 8.49 16.16 2.37
C LYS A 15 7.18 16.92 2.18
N TYR A 16 6.79 17.14 0.93
CA TYR A 16 5.55 17.85 0.59
C TYR A 16 4.34 17.10 1.14
N LEU A 17 4.25 15.80 0.85
CA LEU A 17 3.10 14.98 1.24
C LEU A 17 3.03 14.78 2.75
N SER A 18 4.17 14.75 3.44
CA SER A 18 4.20 14.63 4.90
C SER A 18 3.59 15.85 5.59
N ASN A 19 3.63 17.00 4.94
CA ASN A 19 3.04 18.23 5.47
C ASN A 19 1.59 18.43 5.01
N PHE A 20 1.10 17.55 4.15
CA PHE A 20 -0.27 17.62 3.66
C PHE A 20 -1.26 17.26 4.76
N SER A 21 -2.29 18.07 4.92
CA SER A 21 -3.39 17.77 5.84
C SER A 21 -4.71 17.96 5.12
N SER A 22 -5.69 17.10 5.42
CA SER A 22 -7.01 17.15 4.84
C SER A 22 -8.02 16.50 5.77
N ASP A 23 -9.22 17.09 5.84
CA ASP A 23 -10.33 16.48 6.55
C ASP A 23 -11.01 15.40 5.70
N ASP A 24 -10.67 15.30 4.42
CA ASP A 24 -11.19 14.27 3.53
C ASP A 24 -10.40 12.98 3.71
N ILE A 25 -11.08 11.93 4.14
CA ILE A 25 -10.45 10.64 4.44
C ILE A 25 -9.77 10.06 3.20
N LEU A 26 -10.43 10.16 2.03
CA LEU A 26 -9.86 9.63 0.80
C LEU A 26 -8.60 10.40 0.39
N LEU A 27 -8.64 11.73 0.38
CA LEU A 27 -7.48 12.54 0.03
C LEU A 27 -6.33 12.30 0.99
N SER A 28 -6.62 12.20 2.28
CA SER A 28 -5.60 11.93 3.30
C SER A 28 -4.97 10.56 3.08
N SER A 29 -5.78 9.55 2.77
CA SER A 29 -5.30 8.21 2.46
C SER A 29 -4.41 8.20 1.22
N LEU A 30 -4.83 8.90 0.15
CA LEU A 30 -4.07 8.97 -1.09
C LEU A 30 -2.74 9.71 -0.88
N ALA A 31 -2.73 10.77 -0.08
CA ALA A 31 -1.49 11.48 0.26
C ALA A 31 -0.52 10.56 1.01
N THR A 32 -1.02 9.84 2.00
CA THR A 32 -0.21 8.89 2.78
C THR A 32 0.33 7.78 1.89
N GLY A 33 -0.52 7.22 1.03
CA GLY A 33 -0.11 6.16 0.11
C GLY A 33 0.91 6.63 -0.92
N SER A 34 0.79 7.89 -1.35
CA SER A 34 1.76 8.47 -2.30
C SER A 34 3.15 8.62 -1.67
N ILE A 35 3.21 8.86 -0.35
CA ILE A 35 4.49 8.83 0.36
C ILE A 35 5.08 7.42 0.29
N GLY A 36 4.24 6.41 0.49
CA GLY A 36 4.67 5.02 0.33
C GLY A 36 5.21 4.74 -1.07
N ASP A 37 4.52 5.24 -2.11
CA ASP A 37 4.98 5.09 -3.50
C ASP A 37 6.36 5.72 -3.69
N ALA A 38 6.60 6.90 -3.11
CA ALA A 38 7.89 7.58 -3.22
C ALA A 38 9.01 6.77 -2.55
N PHE A 39 8.75 6.21 -1.37
CA PHE A 39 9.72 5.35 -0.70
C PHE A 39 9.99 4.08 -1.50
N SER A 40 8.95 3.50 -2.12
CA SER A 40 9.10 2.31 -2.96
C SER A 40 10.03 2.60 -4.15
N GLU A 41 9.87 3.75 -4.79
CA GLU A 41 10.73 4.16 -5.91
C GLU A 41 12.18 4.38 -5.47
N LEU A 42 12.40 4.76 -4.22
CA LEU A 42 13.74 4.92 -3.64
C LEU A 42 14.29 3.59 -3.11
N ASN A 43 13.59 2.49 -3.31
CA ASN A 43 13.94 1.15 -2.79
C ASN A 43 14.01 1.11 -1.26
N GLN A 44 13.31 2.02 -0.58
CA GLN A 44 13.17 2.03 0.88
C GLN A 44 11.88 1.29 1.24
N PHE A 45 11.91 -0.04 1.10
CA PHE A 45 10.70 -0.86 1.17
C PHE A 45 10.12 -0.96 2.57
N ASP A 46 10.93 -0.92 3.62
CA ASP A 46 10.40 -0.91 4.99
C ASP A 46 9.55 0.33 5.25
N ASP A 47 10.04 1.48 4.80
CA ASP A 47 9.29 2.73 4.93
C ASP A 47 8.04 2.72 4.05
N ALA A 48 8.16 2.21 2.82
CA ALA A 48 7.01 2.09 1.92
C ALA A 48 5.91 1.25 2.55
N LEU A 49 6.29 0.12 3.15
CA LEU A 49 5.32 -0.77 3.80
C LEU A 49 4.57 -0.05 4.91
N ASP A 50 5.28 0.69 5.76
CA ASP A 50 4.66 1.42 6.87
C ASP A 50 3.61 2.41 6.37
N TYR A 51 3.92 3.15 5.31
CA TYR A 51 2.99 4.14 4.76
C TYR A 51 1.81 3.49 4.04
N TYR A 52 2.04 2.38 3.32
CA TYR A 52 0.93 1.67 2.68
C TYR A 52 -0.03 1.08 3.71
N VAL A 53 0.48 0.50 4.80
CA VAL A 53 -0.35 -0.02 5.87
C VAL A 53 -1.19 1.11 6.50
N LYS A 54 -0.53 2.24 6.77
CA LYS A 54 -1.21 3.40 7.33
C LYS A 54 -2.32 3.90 6.39
N ALA A 55 -2.03 3.99 5.09
CA ALA A 55 -3.02 4.43 4.11
C ALA A 55 -4.20 3.46 4.00
N SER A 56 -3.95 2.16 4.18
CA SER A 56 -4.99 1.14 4.06
C SER A 56 -6.02 1.20 5.19
N LYS A 57 -5.70 1.87 6.30
CA LYS A 57 -6.56 1.90 7.49
C LYS A 57 -7.67 2.94 7.42
N SER A 58 -7.84 3.60 6.28
CA SER A 58 -8.88 4.61 6.09
C SER A 58 -10.30 4.03 5.98
N ASN A 59 -10.43 2.71 5.83
CA ASN A 59 -11.71 2.01 5.63
C ASN A 59 -12.49 2.52 4.42
N ASN A 60 -11.77 2.94 3.39
CA ASN A 60 -12.36 3.40 2.13
C ASN A 60 -12.40 2.25 1.14
N ASN A 61 -13.57 1.96 0.56
CA ASN A 61 -13.74 0.82 -0.35
C ASN A 61 -12.90 0.92 -1.62
N TYR A 62 -12.44 2.11 -1.99
CA TYR A 62 -11.59 2.33 -3.14
C TYR A 62 -10.11 2.24 -2.77
N SER A 63 -9.69 3.00 -1.76
CA SER A 63 -8.26 3.13 -1.45
C SER A 63 -7.72 2.03 -0.55
N SER A 64 -8.52 1.52 0.39
CA SER A 64 -8.03 0.50 1.33
C SER A 64 -7.60 -0.78 0.64
N PRO A 65 -8.40 -1.39 -0.28
CA PRO A 65 -7.93 -2.60 -0.97
C PRO A 65 -6.72 -2.33 -1.85
N MET A 66 -6.63 -1.16 -2.47
CA MET A 66 -5.47 -0.79 -3.28
C MET A 66 -4.19 -0.77 -2.45
N TYR A 67 -4.22 -0.13 -1.28
CA TYR A 67 -3.04 -0.03 -0.43
C TYR A 67 -2.74 -1.32 0.32
N LEU A 68 -3.75 -2.11 0.65
CA LEU A 68 -3.53 -3.45 1.18
C LEU A 68 -2.80 -4.33 0.15
N PHE A 69 -3.17 -4.22 -1.12
CA PHE A 69 -2.50 -4.96 -2.17
C PHE A 69 -1.04 -4.52 -2.31
N LYS A 70 -0.79 -3.21 -2.30
CA LYS A 70 0.56 -2.67 -2.35
C LYS A 70 1.38 -3.10 -1.14
N ALA A 71 0.78 -3.06 0.05
CA ALA A 71 1.44 -3.52 1.28
C ALA A 71 1.81 -5.00 1.19
N GLY A 72 0.89 -5.83 0.70
CA GLY A 72 1.16 -7.26 0.52
C GLY A 72 2.30 -7.50 -0.45
N THR A 73 2.34 -6.78 -1.56
CA THR A 73 3.39 -6.90 -2.56
C THR A 73 4.75 -6.51 -1.98
N ILE A 74 4.83 -5.42 -1.23
CA ILE A 74 6.07 -4.99 -0.59
C ILE A 74 6.49 -5.99 0.50
N ALA A 75 5.54 -6.51 1.27
CA ALA A 75 5.84 -7.52 2.28
C ALA A 75 6.46 -8.76 1.64
N MET A 76 5.98 -9.17 0.45
CA MET A 76 6.59 -10.26 -0.30
C MET A 76 8.05 -9.96 -0.65
N LYS A 77 8.34 -8.74 -1.11
CA LYS A 77 9.70 -8.32 -1.42
C LYS A 77 10.62 -8.35 -0.21
N LEU A 78 10.07 -8.07 0.97
CA LEU A 78 10.82 -8.08 2.23
C LEU A 78 10.88 -9.46 2.88
N ASN A 79 10.35 -10.47 2.22
CA ASN A 79 10.24 -11.84 2.75
C ASN A 79 9.39 -11.91 4.03
N LYS A 80 8.47 -10.97 4.20
CA LYS A 80 7.50 -10.97 5.30
C LYS A 80 6.22 -11.65 4.82
N PHE A 81 6.33 -12.95 4.53
CA PHE A 81 5.30 -13.69 3.82
C PHE A 81 4.00 -13.82 4.64
N LYS A 82 4.11 -13.99 5.94
CA LYS A 82 2.94 -14.09 6.79
C LYS A 82 2.16 -12.77 6.82
N LYS A 83 2.86 -11.64 6.86
CA LYS A 83 2.21 -10.34 6.78
C LYS A 83 1.56 -10.12 5.42
N ALA A 84 2.22 -10.55 4.35
CA ALA A 84 1.63 -10.48 3.01
C ALA A 84 0.32 -11.26 2.96
N GLU A 85 0.31 -12.48 3.50
CA GLU A 85 -0.90 -13.29 3.58
C GLU A 85 -2.02 -12.55 4.34
N GLU A 86 -1.68 -11.92 5.47
CA GLU A 86 -2.64 -11.17 6.27
C GLU A 86 -3.26 -10.03 5.45
N TYR A 87 -2.44 -9.24 4.76
CA TYR A 87 -2.94 -8.10 3.97
C TYR A 87 -3.83 -8.57 2.81
N PHE A 88 -3.41 -9.62 2.11
CA PHE A 88 -4.22 -10.16 1.01
C PHE A 88 -5.54 -10.75 1.53
N SER A 89 -5.51 -11.40 2.69
CA SER A 89 -6.70 -11.99 3.30
C SER A 89 -7.72 -10.93 3.71
N ILE A 90 -7.28 -9.77 4.17
CA ILE A 90 -8.17 -8.65 4.49
C ILE A 90 -8.93 -8.20 3.23
N ILE A 91 -8.23 -8.14 2.08
CA ILE A 91 -8.88 -7.78 0.81
C ILE A 91 -10.01 -8.77 0.51
N LYS A 92 -9.75 -10.05 0.67
CA LYS A 92 -10.75 -11.08 0.40
C LYS A 92 -11.95 -10.98 1.34
N GLN A 93 -11.71 -10.74 2.63
CA GLN A 93 -12.76 -10.74 3.64
C GLN A 93 -13.56 -9.44 3.66
N ASP A 94 -12.86 -8.30 3.61
CA ASP A 94 -13.49 -7.00 3.83
C ASP A 94 -13.83 -6.25 2.55
N TYR A 95 -13.13 -6.57 1.45
CA TYR A 95 -13.31 -5.89 0.18
C TYR A 95 -13.47 -6.87 -0.98
N PRO A 96 -14.42 -7.82 -0.88
CA PRO A 96 -14.56 -8.89 -1.89
C PRO A 96 -14.98 -8.39 -3.27
N ASN A 97 -15.57 -7.20 -3.34
CA ASN A 97 -16.04 -6.62 -4.60
C ASN A 97 -15.03 -5.69 -5.25
N SER A 98 -13.85 -5.54 -4.65
CA SER A 98 -12.81 -4.68 -5.21
C SER A 98 -12.13 -5.34 -6.41
N ALA A 99 -11.50 -4.51 -7.25
CA ALA A 99 -10.71 -5.02 -8.38
C ALA A 99 -9.55 -5.89 -7.89
N GLU A 100 -8.96 -5.53 -6.75
CA GLU A 100 -7.85 -6.25 -6.15
C GLU A 100 -8.26 -7.66 -5.69
N ALA A 101 -9.52 -7.87 -5.35
CA ALA A 101 -9.99 -9.16 -4.86
C ALA A 101 -10.11 -10.22 -5.96
N LYS A 102 -10.11 -9.84 -7.24
CA LYS A 102 -10.39 -10.77 -8.35
C LYS A 102 -9.44 -11.95 -8.41
N ASN A 103 -8.15 -11.73 -8.16
CA ASN A 103 -7.15 -12.80 -8.20
C ASN A 103 -6.46 -12.98 -6.86
N ILE A 104 -7.10 -12.55 -5.77
CA ILE A 104 -6.44 -12.48 -4.47
C ILE A 104 -6.06 -13.87 -3.93
N ASP A 105 -6.83 -14.91 -4.27
CA ASP A 105 -6.53 -16.27 -3.82
C ASP A 105 -5.17 -16.74 -4.33
N ALA A 106 -4.79 -16.35 -5.55
CA ALA A 106 -3.47 -16.68 -6.09
C ALA A 106 -2.36 -16.03 -5.28
N TYR A 107 -2.55 -14.79 -4.87
CA TYR A 107 -1.56 -14.08 -4.04
C TYR A 107 -1.49 -14.65 -2.63
N ILE A 108 -2.62 -15.02 -2.05
CA ILE A 108 -2.64 -15.68 -0.74
C ILE A 108 -1.88 -16.99 -0.81
N SER A 109 -2.17 -17.81 -1.82
CA SER A 109 -1.49 -19.10 -2.00
C SER A 109 0.01 -18.95 -2.17
N LYS A 110 0.43 -17.94 -2.93
CA LYS A 110 1.85 -17.66 -3.14
C LYS A 110 2.53 -17.25 -1.84
N SER A 111 1.85 -16.45 -1.02
CA SER A 111 2.39 -16.03 0.29
C SER A 111 2.57 -17.23 1.22
N VAL A 112 1.57 -18.12 1.27
CA VAL A 112 1.63 -19.31 2.10
C VAL A 112 2.77 -20.23 1.64
N ALA A 113 2.86 -20.49 0.33
CA ALA A 113 3.90 -21.37 -0.23
C ALA A 113 5.29 -20.81 0.04
N SER A 114 5.48 -19.50 -0.06
CA SER A 114 6.76 -18.85 0.16
C SER A 114 7.20 -18.88 1.62
N ASN A 115 6.26 -19.03 2.54
CA ASN A 115 6.51 -19.04 4.00
C ASN A 115 6.92 -20.44 4.51
N GLN A 116 6.93 -21.44 3.65
CA GLN A 116 7.26 -22.81 4.03
C GLN A 116 8.78 -23.11 3.98
#